data_b115b9812719fa39ca000974adebf2c1
#
_entry.id   b115b9812719fa39ca000974adebf2c1
#
_cell.length_a   1.000
_cell.length_b   1.000
_cell.length_c   1.000
_cell.angle_alpha   90.00
_cell.angle_beta   90.00
_cell.angle_gamma   90.00
#
_symmetry.space_group_name_H-M   'P 1'
#
loop_
_entity.id
_entity.type
_entity.pdbx_description
1 polymer ?
#
loop_
_entity_poly.entity_id
_entity_poly.type
_entity_poly.pdbx_seq_one_letter_code
_entity_poly.pdbx_strand_id
1 'polypeptide(L)'
;MRVSNLIRGAAILLLLPSVGAAKPVKPARTVIVDKHAELHACIKEGKTAEDVRERVTLITNTFVDFDELARLTIQCHWKEINKERRKEFAKLFKGVVQRSYVRHLKPSKKVQIITRAHVEHRSGKRAAFALIRLDDVEVRVEYRLHRPVDKKGWWVYDIIIDDVSLVRNYRSQFQKIIQKRGIKGLLERLREAQK
;
A
#
# COMPACT_ATOMS: atom_id res chain seq x y z
N MET A 1 -43.20 68.84 23.03
CA MET A 1 -43.23 68.23 21.70
C MET A 1 -42.19 67.12 21.69
N ARG A 2 -42.58 65.83 21.60
CA ARG A 2 -41.74 64.65 21.66
C ARG A 2 -41.32 64.26 20.27
N VAL A 3 -40.03 64.06 20.05
CA VAL A 3 -39.51 63.50 18.78
C VAL A 3 -38.93 62.11 19.11
N SER A 4 -39.57 61.08 18.61
CA SER A 4 -39.20 59.69 18.79
C SER A 4 -38.16 59.30 17.73
N ASN A 5 -36.97 58.92 18.14
CA ASN A 5 -35.92 58.32 17.28
C ASN A 5 -36.13 56.83 17.15
N LEU A 6 -36.49 56.35 15.98
CA LEU A 6 -36.53 54.93 15.59
C LEU A 6 -35.12 54.49 15.14
N ILE A 7 -34.45 53.70 15.98
CA ILE A 7 -33.22 53.06 15.59
C ILE A 7 -33.60 51.73 14.90
N ARG A 8 -33.41 51.64 13.59
CA ARG A 8 -33.49 50.39 12.83
C ARG A 8 -32.20 49.59 13.01
N GLY A 9 -32.27 48.53 13.82
CA GLY A 9 -31.18 47.59 13.95
C GLY A 9 -31.12 46.67 12.72
N ALA A 10 -30.06 46.82 11.92
CA ALA A 10 -29.73 45.85 10.87
C ALA A 10 -29.05 44.66 11.47
N ALA A 11 -29.71 43.51 11.55
CA ALA A 11 -29.11 42.24 11.92
C ALA A 11 -28.22 41.73 10.77
N ILE A 12 -26.93 41.86 10.92
CA ILE A 12 -25.96 41.25 9.98
C ILE A 12 -25.88 39.76 10.33
N LEU A 13 -26.53 38.93 9.50
CA LEU A 13 -26.44 37.47 9.55
C LEU A 13 -25.08 37.05 9.01
N LEU A 14 -24.11 36.81 9.91
CA LEU A 14 -22.81 36.23 9.58
C LEU A 14 -23.00 34.77 9.14
N LEU A 15 -23.03 34.54 7.85
CA LEU A 15 -22.89 33.20 7.25
C LEU A 15 -21.46 32.71 7.50
N LEU A 16 -21.26 31.94 8.59
CA LEU A 16 -20.05 31.18 8.79
C LEU A 16 -19.98 30.07 7.75
N PRO A 17 -18.89 29.97 6.94
CA PRO A 17 -18.73 28.84 6.04
C PRO A 17 -18.66 27.57 6.88
N SER A 18 -19.54 26.60 6.62
CA SER A 18 -19.45 25.28 7.22
C SER A 18 -18.16 24.63 6.76
N VAL A 19 -17.17 24.57 7.64
CA VAL A 19 -15.96 23.78 7.43
C VAL A 19 -16.43 22.34 7.34
N GLY A 20 -16.48 21.81 6.12
CA GLY A 20 -16.80 20.41 5.89
C GLY A 20 -15.88 19.52 6.71
N ALA A 21 -16.41 18.82 7.70
CA ALA A 21 -15.65 17.92 8.54
C ALA A 21 -14.99 16.85 7.66
N ALA A 22 -13.67 16.91 7.54
CA ALA A 22 -12.91 15.89 6.82
C ALA A 22 -13.22 14.52 7.45
N LYS A 23 -13.64 13.55 6.64
CA LYS A 23 -13.91 12.19 7.14
C LYS A 23 -12.73 11.68 7.94
N PRO A 24 -12.93 11.15 9.15
CA PRO A 24 -11.84 10.67 9.99
C PRO A 24 -11.05 9.57 9.26
N VAL A 25 -9.72 9.65 9.35
CA VAL A 25 -8.84 8.64 8.73
C VAL A 25 -9.03 7.31 9.46
N LYS A 26 -9.35 6.25 8.72
CA LYS A 26 -9.49 4.89 9.30
C LYS A 26 -8.20 4.49 10.03
N PRO A 27 -8.27 3.82 11.19
CA PRO A 27 -7.10 3.25 11.86
C PRO A 27 -6.35 2.27 10.96
N ALA A 28 -5.02 2.17 11.09
CA ALA A 28 -4.19 1.27 10.29
C ALA A 28 -4.68 -0.19 10.34
N ARG A 29 -5.09 -0.66 11.53
CA ARG A 29 -5.68 -1.99 11.72
C ARG A 29 -6.91 -2.19 10.85
N THR A 30 -7.83 -1.24 10.85
CA THR A 30 -9.09 -1.34 10.08
C THR A 30 -8.80 -1.44 8.58
N VAL A 31 -7.81 -0.68 8.07
CA VAL A 31 -7.41 -0.80 6.66
C VAL A 31 -6.99 -2.22 6.31
N ILE A 32 -6.15 -2.85 7.14
CA ILE A 32 -5.68 -4.23 6.89
C ILE A 32 -6.83 -5.25 7.04
N VAL A 33 -7.69 -5.10 8.06
CA VAL A 33 -8.85 -5.99 8.23
C VAL A 33 -9.80 -5.92 7.03
N ASP A 34 -10.13 -4.71 6.56
CA ASP A 34 -10.99 -4.51 5.39
C ASP A 34 -10.37 -5.17 4.14
N LYS A 35 -9.06 -4.96 3.92
CA LYS A 35 -8.36 -5.55 2.76
C LYS A 35 -8.21 -7.06 2.84
N HIS A 36 -8.04 -7.61 4.03
CA HIS A 36 -8.08 -9.05 4.24
C HIS A 36 -9.45 -9.66 3.92
N ALA A 37 -10.55 -8.98 4.29
CA ALA A 37 -11.89 -9.43 3.94
C ALA A 37 -12.10 -9.41 2.41
N GLU A 38 -11.66 -8.37 1.71
CA GLU A 38 -11.70 -8.28 0.24
C GLU A 38 -10.88 -9.41 -0.42
N LEU A 39 -9.65 -9.66 0.07
CA LEU A 39 -8.77 -10.72 -0.45
C LEU A 39 -9.35 -12.11 -0.18
N HIS A 40 -9.89 -12.35 1.03
CA HIS A 40 -10.53 -13.60 1.39
C HIS A 40 -11.72 -13.91 0.47
N ALA A 41 -12.64 -12.94 0.30
CA ALA A 41 -13.79 -13.10 -0.60
C ALA A 41 -13.33 -13.36 -2.05
N CYS A 42 -12.33 -12.61 -2.53
CA CYS A 42 -11.78 -12.78 -3.87
C CYS A 42 -11.24 -14.21 -4.12
N ILE A 43 -10.45 -14.76 -3.18
CA ILE A 43 -9.87 -16.10 -3.32
C ILE A 43 -10.94 -17.19 -3.17
N LYS A 44 -11.88 -17.01 -2.24
CA LYS A 44 -12.94 -17.99 -1.93
C LYS A 44 -13.98 -18.08 -3.05
N GLU A 45 -14.33 -16.97 -3.66
CA GLU A 45 -15.43 -16.82 -4.61
C GLU A 45 -14.97 -16.75 -6.07
N GLY A 46 -13.67 -16.64 -6.30
CA GLY A 46 -13.10 -16.56 -7.64
C GLY A 46 -13.46 -17.78 -8.49
N LYS A 47 -13.70 -17.57 -9.78
CA LYS A 47 -14.12 -18.61 -10.73
C LYS A 47 -12.93 -19.33 -11.34
N THR A 48 -11.90 -18.60 -11.67
CA THR A 48 -10.67 -19.10 -12.32
C THR A 48 -9.42 -18.56 -11.62
N ALA A 49 -8.29 -19.18 -11.89
CA ALA A 49 -7.01 -18.67 -11.39
C ALA A 49 -6.69 -17.25 -11.93
N GLU A 50 -7.09 -16.96 -13.18
CA GLU A 50 -6.90 -15.65 -13.80
C GLU A 50 -7.75 -14.59 -13.11
N ASP A 51 -9.04 -14.84 -12.89
CA ASP A 51 -9.95 -13.97 -12.15
C ASP A 51 -9.39 -13.63 -10.77
N VAL A 52 -8.93 -14.65 -10.01
CA VAL A 52 -8.32 -14.43 -8.69
C VAL A 52 -7.08 -13.55 -8.77
N ARG A 53 -6.17 -13.82 -9.72
CA ARG A 53 -4.92 -13.05 -9.89
C ARG A 53 -5.18 -11.60 -10.24
N GLU A 54 -6.08 -11.36 -11.18
CA GLU A 54 -6.44 -10.00 -11.59
C GLU A 54 -7.05 -9.22 -10.41
N ARG A 55 -8.06 -9.78 -9.75
CA ARG A 55 -8.72 -9.14 -8.61
C ARG A 55 -7.79 -8.91 -7.43
N VAL A 56 -6.92 -9.86 -7.08
CA VAL A 56 -5.91 -9.66 -6.03
C VAL A 56 -4.93 -8.55 -6.43
N THR A 57 -4.52 -8.49 -7.69
CA THR A 57 -3.68 -7.41 -8.22
C THR A 57 -4.36 -6.04 -8.07
N LEU A 58 -5.64 -5.94 -8.40
CA LEU A 58 -6.42 -4.71 -8.23
C LEU A 58 -6.54 -4.33 -6.74
N ILE A 59 -6.89 -5.27 -5.86
CA ILE A 59 -7.01 -5.03 -4.42
C ILE A 59 -5.67 -4.54 -3.85
N THR A 60 -4.55 -5.20 -4.16
CA THR A 60 -3.22 -4.80 -3.64
C THR A 60 -2.83 -3.39 -4.08
N ASN A 61 -3.23 -2.95 -5.27
CA ASN A 61 -3.00 -1.57 -5.75
C ASN A 61 -3.71 -0.50 -4.90
N THR A 62 -4.71 -0.86 -4.11
CA THR A 62 -5.49 0.10 -3.32
C THR A 62 -4.92 0.33 -1.92
N PHE A 63 -3.95 -0.46 -1.46
CA PHE A 63 -3.39 -0.32 -0.12
C PHE A 63 -1.87 -0.52 -0.02
N VAL A 64 -1.21 -1.01 -1.08
CA VAL A 64 0.25 -1.13 -1.11
C VAL A 64 0.85 0.08 -1.82
N ASP A 65 1.77 0.77 -1.16
CA ASP A 65 2.54 1.88 -1.71
C ASP A 65 3.75 1.34 -2.47
N PHE A 66 3.51 0.91 -3.71
CA PHE A 66 4.55 0.35 -4.56
C PHE A 66 5.66 1.35 -4.90
N ASP A 67 5.36 2.65 -4.91
CA ASP A 67 6.37 3.69 -5.15
C ASP A 67 7.35 3.79 -3.98
N GLU A 68 6.84 3.81 -2.74
CA GLU A 68 7.68 3.83 -1.55
C GLU A 68 8.43 2.49 -1.38
N LEU A 69 7.76 1.36 -1.63
CA LEU A 69 8.39 0.04 -1.62
C LEU A 69 9.55 -0.01 -2.61
N ALA A 70 9.36 0.46 -3.85
CA ALA A 70 10.40 0.57 -4.86
C ALA A 70 11.54 1.49 -4.39
N ARG A 71 11.22 2.70 -3.93
CA ARG A 71 12.20 3.66 -3.43
C ARG A 71 13.11 3.06 -2.36
N LEU A 72 12.54 2.31 -1.43
CA LEU A 72 13.27 1.70 -0.33
C LEU A 72 14.22 0.58 -0.79
N THR A 73 13.92 -0.11 -1.89
CA THR A 73 14.81 -1.18 -2.40
C THR A 73 16.11 -0.67 -3.02
N ILE A 74 16.13 0.54 -3.55
CA ILE A 74 17.33 1.19 -4.13
C ILE A 74 17.66 2.51 -3.45
N GLN A 75 17.32 2.68 -2.17
CA GLN A 75 17.36 3.98 -1.48
C GLN A 75 18.70 4.71 -1.60
N CYS A 76 19.85 4.00 -1.60
CA CYS A 76 21.17 4.60 -1.76
C CYS A 76 21.35 5.23 -3.14
N HIS A 77 20.72 4.67 -4.18
CA HIS A 77 20.82 5.11 -5.57
C HIS A 77 19.60 5.93 -6.02
N TRP A 78 18.58 6.08 -5.17
CA TRP A 78 17.33 6.76 -5.56
C TRP A 78 17.56 8.21 -5.99
N LYS A 79 18.50 8.91 -5.33
CA LYS A 79 18.82 10.31 -5.63
C LYS A 79 19.65 10.46 -6.90
N GLU A 80 20.36 9.42 -7.32
CA GLU A 80 21.24 9.41 -8.49
C GLU A 80 20.48 9.28 -9.82
N ILE A 81 19.22 8.85 -9.77
CA ILE A 81 18.40 8.67 -10.97
C ILE A 81 17.33 9.77 -11.09
N ASN A 82 17.06 10.17 -12.33
CA ASN A 82 16.08 11.20 -12.65
C ASN A 82 14.62 10.71 -12.43
N LYS A 83 13.66 11.62 -12.51
CA LYS A 83 12.24 11.35 -12.22
C LYS A 83 11.66 10.29 -13.16
N GLU A 84 12.02 10.30 -14.42
CA GLU A 84 11.54 9.37 -15.45
C GLU A 84 11.99 7.93 -15.12
N ARG A 85 13.28 7.75 -14.83
CA ARG A 85 13.85 6.46 -14.42
C ARG A 85 13.28 5.96 -13.10
N ARG A 86 12.97 6.85 -12.13
CA ARG A 86 12.27 6.46 -10.89
C ARG A 86 10.90 5.89 -11.20
N LYS A 87 10.11 6.56 -12.06
CA LYS A 87 8.79 6.07 -12.48
C LYS A 87 8.87 4.75 -13.21
N GLU A 88 9.81 4.63 -14.15
CA GLU A 88 10.03 3.39 -14.87
C GLU A 88 10.40 2.25 -13.93
N PHE A 89 11.38 2.46 -13.05
CA PHE A 89 11.79 1.47 -12.06
C PHE A 89 10.63 1.02 -11.17
N ALA A 90 9.87 1.96 -10.61
CA ALA A 90 8.73 1.65 -9.76
C ALA A 90 7.66 0.82 -10.50
N LYS A 91 7.35 1.17 -11.76
CA LYS A 91 6.42 0.42 -12.61
C LYS A 91 6.90 -1.01 -12.88
N LEU A 92 8.17 -1.16 -13.30
CA LEU A 92 8.75 -2.46 -13.58
C LEU A 92 8.84 -3.33 -12.33
N PHE A 93 9.30 -2.76 -11.21
CA PHE A 93 9.42 -3.47 -9.96
C PHE A 93 8.06 -3.92 -9.41
N LYS A 94 7.03 -3.06 -9.46
CA LYS A 94 5.66 -3.42 -9.13
C LYS A 94 5.20 -4.66 -9.91
N GLY A 95 5.42 -4.69 -11.23
CA GLY A 95 5.06 -5.83 -12.07
C GLY A 95 5.79 -7.11 -11.65
N VAL A 96 7.08 -7.02 -11.30
CA VAL A 96 7.86 -8.17 -10.81
C VAL A 96 7.29 -8.69 -9.48
N VAL A 97 7.02 -7.79 -8.51
CA VAL A 97 6.45 -8.18 -7.21
C VAL A 97 5.09 -8.85 -7.42
N GLN A 98 4.18 -8.23 -8.15
CA GLN A 98 2.84 -8.77 -8.39
C GLN A 98 2.92 -10.15 -9.05
N ARG A 99 3.73 -10.31 -10.08
CA ARG A 99 3.90 -11.60 -10.76
C ARG A 99 4.48 -12.67 -9.83
N SER A 100 5.47 -12.33 -9.01
CA SER A 100 6.13 -13.30 -8.11
C SER A 100 5.20 -13.85 -7.04
N TYR A 101 4.29 -13.02 -6.51
CA TYR A 101 3.44 -13.41 -5.39
C TYR A 101 2.01 -13.78 -5.79
N VAL A 102 1.50 -13.25 -6.92
CA VAL A 102 0.13 -13.50 -7.35
C VAL A 102 0.01 -14.68 -8.31
N ARG A 103 1.07 -15.01 -9.07
CA ARG A 103 1.04 -16.05 -10.12
C ARG A 103 0.58 -17.45 -9.65
N HIS A 104 0.80 -17.77 -8.37
CA HIS A 104 0.43 -19.07 -7.80
C HIS A 104 -0.96 -19.11 -7.18
N LEU A 105 -1.63 -17.95 -7.12
CA LEU A 105 -2.97 -17.88 -6.56
C LEU A 105 -3.99 -18.51 -7.50
N LYS A 106 -4.92 -19.23 -6.91
CA LYS A 106 -6.07 -19.87 -7.54
C LYS A 106 -7.26 -19.82 -6.57
N PRO A 107 -8.49 -20.06 -7.03
CA PRO A 107 -9.63 -20.18 -6.14
C PRO A 107 -9.41 -21.25 -5.09
N SER A 108 -9.76 -20.95 -3.83
CA SER A 108 -9.70 -21.91 -2.74
C SER A 108 -10.83 -21.69 -1.73
N LYS A 109 -11.53 -22.76 -1.39
CA LYS A 109 -12.52 -22.76 -0.30
C LYS A 109 -11.89 -22.87 1.09
N LYS A 110 -10.62 -23.26 1.18
CA LYS A 110 -9.86 -23.41 2.43
C LYS A 110 -9.03 -22.19 2.81
N VAL A 111 -9.28 -21.04 2.18
CA VAL A 111 -8.57 -19.79 2.54
C VAL A 111 -9.06 -19.28 3.90
N GLN A 112 -8.10 -18.95 4.77
CA GLN A 112 -8.34 -18.26 6.04
C GLN A 112 -7.31 -17.13 6.19
N ILE A 113 -7.77 -15.92 6.48
CA ILE A 113 -6.91 -14.78 6.76
C ILE A 113 -7.26 -14.24 8.14
N ILE A 114 -6.37 -14.46 9.10
CA ILE A 114 -6.58 -14.11 10.50
C ILE A 114 -5.70 -12.92 10.84
N THR A 115 -6.28 -11.73 10.94
CA THR A 115 -5.57 -10.54 11.42
C THR A 115 -5.42 -10.63 12.93
N ARG A 116 -4.17 -10.62 13.44
CA ARG A 116 -3.89 -10.79 14.87
C ARG A 116 -3.70 -9.46 15.59
N ALA A 117 -2.50 -8.94 15.62
CA ALA A 117 -2.12 -7.76 16.39
C ALA A 117 -1.72 -6.59 15.48
N HIS A 118 -1.71 -5.39 16.02
CA HIS A 118 -1.00 -4.27 15.42
C HIS A 118 -0.14 -3.60 16.48
N VAL A 119 0.99 -3.03 16.07
CA VAL A 119 1.92 -2.32 16.94
C VAL A 119 2.15 -0.92 16.39
N GLU A 120 2.12 0.06 17.27
CA GLU A 120 2.51 1.43 16.96
C GLU A 120 4.02 1.61 17.13
N HIS A 121 4.69 2.16 16.12
CA HIS A 121 6.08 2.56 16.24
C HIS A 121 6.19 4.05 16.56
N ARG A 122 7.17 4.42 17.41
CA ARG A 122 7.42 5.82 17.85
C ARG A 122 7.60 6.81 16.71
N SER A 123 7.98 6.36 15.51
CA SER A 123 8.16 7.17 14.30
C SER A 123 6.87 7.47 13.52
N GLY A 124 5.67 7.25 14.10
CA GLY A 124 4.40 7.40 13.40
C GLY A 124 4.09 6.32 12.37
N LYS A 125 4.91 5.28 12.29
CA LYS A 125 4.66 4.09 11.47
C LYS A 125 3.87 3.06 12.27
N ARG A 126 3.24 2.11 11.57
CA ARG A 126 2.45 1.04 12.16
C ARG A 126 2.89 -0.30 11.60
N ALA A 127 2.69 -1.36 12.36
CA ALA A 127 2.78 -2.73 11.87
C ALA A 127 1.48 -3.47 12.18
N ALA A 128 1.02 -4.30 11.26
CA ALA A 128 -0.12 -5.19 11.44
C ALA A 128 0.31 -6.61 11.11
N PHE A 129 -0.10 -7.57 11.94
CA PHE A 129 0.28 -8.97 11.82
C PHE A 129 -0.91 -9.82 11.42
N ALA A 130 -0.70 -10.74 10.50
CA ALA A 130 -1.69 -11.69 10.05
C ALA A 130 -1.10 -13.09 9.94
N LEU A 131 -1.98 -14.08 10.08
CA LEU A 131 -1.74 -15.46 9.72
C LEU A 131 -2.62 -15.79 8.53
N ILE A 132 -2.01 -16.18 7.43
CA ILE A 132 -2.70 -16.56 6.20
C ILE A 132 -2.56 -18.07 6.05
N ARG A 133 -3.70 -18.77 5.97
CA ARG A 133 -3.78 -20.16 5.59
C ARG A 133 -4.43 -20.28 4.24
N LEU A 134 -3.77 -20.95 3.33
CA LEU A 134 -4.28 -21.23 1.99
C LEU A 134 -4.00 -22.69 1.67
N ASP A 135 -5.07 -23.48 1.59
CA ASP A 135 -5.00 -24.95 1.52
C ASP A 135 -4.17 -25.50 2.70
N ASP A 136 -3.05 -26.16 2.45
CA ASP A 136 -2.19 -26.76 3.47
C ASP A 136 -0.97 -25.86 3.83
N VAL A 137 -0.90 -24.65 3.29
CA VAL A 137 0.18 -23.70 3.54
C VAL A 137 -0.27 -22.66 4.55
N GLU A 138 0.52 -22.48 5.61
CA GLU A 138 0.36 -21.41 6.59
C GLU A 138 1.54 -20.44 6.51
N VAL A 139 1.24 -19.13 6.45
CA VAL A 139 2.25 -18.07 6.30
C VAL A 139 1.99 -16.98 7.33
N ARG A 140 3.05 -16.55 8.04
CA ARG A 140 2.99 -15.36 8.90
C ARG A 140 3.32 -14.12 8.09
N VAL A 141 2.48 -13.10 8.19
CA VAL A 141 2.65 -11.86 7.45
C VAL A 141 2.64 -10.67 8.40
N GLU A 142 3.67 -9.82 8.31
CA GLU A 142 3.72 -8.50 8.92
C GLU A 142 3.62 -7.44 7.83
N TYR A 143 2.64 -6.56 7.93
CA TYR A 143 2.49 -5.37 7.09
C TYR A 143 3.06 -4.17 7.79
N ARG A 144 3.98 -3.44 7.16
CA ARG A 144 4.49 -2.16 7.65
C ARG A 144 3.81 -1.02 6.95
N LEU A 145 3.17 -0.14 7.72
CA LEU A 145 2.33 0.93 7.20
C LEU A 145 2.89 2.30 7.54
N HIS A 146 2.64 3.24 6.64
CA HIS A 146 2.90 4.66 6.81
C HIS A 146 1.75 5.51 6.27
N ARG A 147 1.82 6.82 6.47
CA ARG A 147 0.90 7.79 5.87
C ARG A 147 1.69 8.64 4.89
N PRO A 148 1.62 8.38 3.58
CA PRO A 148 2.26 9.22 2.58
C PRO A 148 1.67 10.63 2.58
N VAL A 149 2.45 11.63 2.18
CA VAL A 149 1.99 13.03 2.12
C VAL A 149 0.97 13.23 0.99
N ASP A 150 1.16 12.51 -0.11
CA ASP A 150 0.38 12.61 -1.36
C ASP A 150 -0.82 11.65 -1.44
N LYS A 151 -0.98 10.76 -0.46
CA LYS A 151 -2.06 9.76 -0.42
C LYS A 151 -2.84 9.87 0.88
N LYS A 152 -4.15 9.69 0.82
CA LYS A 152 -4.99 9.66 2.02
C LYS A 152 -4.90 8.32 2.74
N GLY A 153 -4.82 8.36 4.07
CA GLY A 153 -4.89 7.16 4.91
C GLY A 153 -3.58 6.41 5.09
N TRP A 154 -3.69 5.14 5.45
CA TRP A 154 -2.57 4.25 5.72
C TRP A 154 -2.27 3.38 4.50
N TRP A 155 -0.98 3.26 4.17
CA TRP A 155 -0.48 2.49 3.03
C TRP A 155 0.64 1.56 3.48
N VAL A 156 0.66 0.36 2.94
CA VAL A 156 1.70 -0.64 3.20
C VAL A 156 2.93 -0.30 2.35
N TYR A 157 4.09 -0.14 3.00
CA TYR A 157 5.36 0.15 2.33
C TYR A 157 6.36 -1.01 2.41
N ASP A 158 6.10 -2.02 3.23
CA ASP A 158 6.89 -3.27 3.30
C ASP A 158 5.99 -4.41 3.76
N ILE A 159 6.25 -5.61 3.25
CA ILE A 159 5.57 -6.84 3.64
C ILE A 159 6.63 -7.84 4.04
N ILE A 160 6.51 -8.37 5.26
CA ILE A 160 7.40 -9.40 5.78
C ILE A 160 6.63 -10.72 5.78
N ILE A 161 7.15 -11.72 5.08
CA ILE A 161 6.56 -13.05 4.95
C ILE A 161 7.54 -14.03 5.58
N ASP A 162 7.09 -14.73 6.64
CA ASP A 162 7.93 -15.65 7.43
C ASP A 162 9.31 -15.05 7.74
N ASP A 163 9.29 -13.85 8.35
CA ASP A 163 10.45 -13.06 8.76
C ASP A 163 11.32 -12.48 7.60
N VAL A 164 10.93 -12.70 6.34
CA VAL A 164 11.62 -12.17 5.17
C VAL A 164 10.94 -10.90 4.65
N SER A 165 11.58 -9.73 4.86
CA SER A 165 11.11 -8.44 4.33
C SER A 165 11.32 -8.36 2.82
N LEU A 166 10.26 -7.99 2.07
CA LEU A 166 10.35 -7.75 0.63
C LEU A 166 11.37 -6.66 0.31
N VAL A 167 11.31 -5.53 1.02
CA VAL A 167 12.24 -4.43 0.82
C VAL A 167 13.69 -4.87 1.02
N ARG A 168 13.99 -5.58 2.12
CA ARG A 168 15.36 -6.04 2.40
C ARG A 168 15.85 -7.06 1.40
N ASN A 169 14.99 -8.01 1.03
CA ASN A 169 15.32 -9.07 0.08
C ASN A 169 15.65 -8.48 -1.29
N TYR A 170 14.77 -7.65 -1.85
CA TYR A 170 15.01 -7.01 -3.15
C TYR A 170 16.17 -6.02 -3.10
N ARG A 171 16.36 -5.27 -1.99
CA ARG A 171 17.51 -4.38 -1.82
C ARG A 171 18.82 -5.16 -1.96
N SER A 172 18.95 -6.28 -1.29
CA SER A 172 20.16 -7.13 -1.39
C SER A 172 20.40 -7.60 -2.82
N GLN A 173 19.36 -8.06 -3.51
CA GLN A 173 19.45 -8.51 -4.90
C GLN A 173 19.82 -7.37 -5.85
N PHE A 174 19.14 -6.22 -5.74
CA PHE A 174 19.35 -5.08 -6.61
C PHE A 174 20.73 -4.45 -6.41
N GLN A 175 21.19 -4.38 -5.17
CA GLN A 175 22.55 -3.88 -4.88
C GLN A 175 23.63 -4.71 -5.61
N LYS A 176 23.51 -6.03 -5.63
CA LYS A 176 24.44 -6.92 -6.37
C LYS A 176 24.41 -6.63 -7.88
N ILE A 177 23.23 -6.39 -8.45
CA ILE A 177 23.08 -6.08 -9.87
C ILE A 177 23.65 -4.68 -10.17
N ILE A 178 23.32 -3.69 -9.34
CA ILE A 178 23.79 -2.29 -9.53
C ILE A 178 25.31 -2.23 -9.44
N GLN A 179 25.94 -2.93 -8.49
CA GLN A 179 27.40 -3.00 -8.38
C GLN A 179 28.06 -3.55 -9.64
N LYS A 180 27.43 -4.53 -10.30
CA LYS A 180 28.00 -5.18 -11.49
C LYS A 180 27.66 -4.48 -12.81
N ARG A 181 26.47 -3.92 -12.94
CA ARG A 181 25.88 -3.45 -14.22
C ARG A 181 25.26 -2.07 -14.15
N GLY A 182 25.36 -1.39 -13.01
CA GLY A 182 24.71 -0.09 -12.77
C GLY A 182 23.17 -0.16 -12.77
N ILE A 183 22.55 1.00 -12.63
CA ILE A 183 21.07 1.14 -12.68
C ILE A 183 20.51 0.71 -14.05
N LYS A 184 21.23 0.97 -15.14
CA LYS A 184 20.81 0.54 -16.49
C LYS A 184 20.64 -0.97 -16.55
N GLY A 185 21.62 -1.73 -16.05
CA GLY A 185 21.53 -3.19 -16.02
C GLY A 185 20.41 -3.71 -15.10
N LEU A 186 20.10 -3.00 -14.01
CA LEU A 186 18.94 -3.34 -13.19
C LEU A 186 17.62 -3.15 -13.95
N LEU A 187 17.43 -2.03 -14.65
CA LEU A 187 16.23 -1.78 -15.46
C LEU A 187 16.08 -2.82 -16.59
N GLU A 188 17.16 -3.17 -17.27
CA GLU A 188 17.16 -4.23 -18.30
C GLU A 188 16.70 -5.56 -17.69
N ARG A 189 17.26 -5.95 -16.54
CA ARG A 189 16.88 -7.20 -15.86
C ARG A 189 15.41 -7.22 -15.43
N LEU A 190 14.88 -6.08 -14.97
CA LEU A 190 13.46 -5.96 -14.60
C LEU A 190 12.53 -6.04 -15.84
N ARG A 191 12.93 -5.49 -16.99
CA ARG A 191 12.18 -5.61 -18.25
C ARG A 191 12.15 -7.07 -18.74
N GLU A 192 13.27 -7.77 -18.67
CA GLU A 192 13.37 -9.20 -18.99
C GLU A 192 12.43 -10.04 -18.13
N ALA A 193 12.38 -9.76 -16.82
CA ALA A 193 11.50 -10.46 -15.89
C ALA A 193 10.00 -10.21 -16.12
N GLN A 194 9.63 -9.32 -17.04
CA GLN A 194 8.23 -9.07 -17.40
C GLN A 194 7.77 -9.81 -18.67
N LYS A 195 8.70 -10.37 -19.42
CA LYS A 195 8.40 -11.25 -20.57
C LYS A 195 8.02 -12.64 -20.09
#